data_61cc2a24528c90ab879752d159962a13
#
_entry.id   61cc2a24528c90ab879752d159962a13
#
_cell.length_a   1.000
_cell.length_b   1.000
_cell.length_c   1.000
_cell.angle_alpha   90.00
_cell.angle_beta   90.00
_cell.angle_gamma   90.00
#
_symmetry.space_group_name_H-M   'P 1'
#
loop_
_entity.id
_entity.type
_entity.pdbx_description
1 polymer ?
#
loop_
_entity_poly.entity_id
_entity_poly.type
_entity_poly.pdbx_seq_one_letter_code
_entity_poly.pdbx_strand_id
1 'polypeptide(L)'
;ATVAAIFAMAAGAGMVLSGSDVGIVAALETGGHQNEIGIVFLFWCGASVVGGLIYGAMHSPVSPLVLLLGMAALTIPMGFAQDTWTLAVLSLLPGLLCAPVLSAAAEKVAELVAEERRGEAMGWYGSALTGGVALGAPLAGIFIDGVGPAGGFVSVGVSGVALCLVGLLLQALRRRRAAI
;
A
#
# COMPACT_ATOMS: atom_id res chain seq x y z
N ALA A 1 -5.33 -12.73 -17.46
CA ALA A 1 -4.33 -11.64 -17.53
C ALA A 1 -4.69 -10.44 -16.64
N THR A 2 -5.98 -10.04 -16.56
CA THR A 2 -6.44 -8.92 -15.73
C THR A 2 -6.42 -9.27 -14.24
N VAL A 3 -6.81 -10.49 -13.89
CA VAL A 3 -6.80 -10.99 -12.50
C VAL A 3 -5.37 -11.06 -11.95
N ALA A 4 -4.40 -11.54 -12.75
CA ALA A 4 -2.99 -11.57 -12.33
C ALA A 4 -2.42 -10.16 -12.04
N ALA A 5 -2.85 -9.13 -12.79
CA ALA A 5 -2.45 -7.75 -12.52
C ALA A 5 -3.00 -7.25 -11.17
N ILE A 6 -4.20 -7.67 -10.79
CA ILE A 6 -4.79 -7.30 -9.50
C ILE A 6 -4.07 -8.03 -8.35
N PHE A 7 -3.68 -9.28 -8.55
CA PHE A 7 -2.90 -10.00 -7.53
C PHE A 7 -1.51 -9.38 -7.34
N ALA A 8 -0.84 -8.98 -8.42
CA ALA A 8 0.42 -8.24 -8.32
C ALA A 8 0.25 -6.91 -7.57
N MET A 9 -0.88 -6.25 -7.77
CA MET A 9 -1.23 -5.02 -7.07
C MET A 9 -1.53 -5.27 -5.59
N ALA A 10 -2.25 -6.36 -5.26
CA ALA A 10 -2.49 -6.76 -3.87
C ALA A 10 -1.15 -7.06 -3.14
N ALA A 11 -0.24 -7.77 -3.82
CA ALA A 11 1.11 -7.99 -3.29
C ALA A 11 1.87 -6.66 -3.09
N GLY A 12 1.78 -5.73 -4.05
CA GLY A 12 2.36 -4.39 -3.92
C GLY A 12 1.79 -3.62 -2.73
N ALA A 13 0.48 -3.67 -2.51
CA ALA A 13 -0.16 -3.04 -1.35
C ALA A 13 0.32 -3.66 -0.04
N GLY A 14 0.34 -4.98 0.06
CA GLY A 14 0.87 -5.69 1.23
C GLY A 14 2.32 -5.33 1.54
N MET A 15 3.16 -5.22 0.50
CA MET A 15 4.56 -4.85 0.64
C MET A 15 4.74 -3.42 1.18
N VAL A 16 4.00 -2.45 0.65
CA VAL A 16 4.05 -1.06 1.14
C VAL A 16 3.55 -0.97 2.57
N LEU A 17 2.44 -1.66 2.92
CA LEU A 17 1.89 -1.66 4.27
C LEU A 17 2.90 -2.21 5.28
N SER A 18 3.37 -3.44 5.06
CA SER A 18 4.30 -4.11 5.98
C SER A 18 5.63 -3.37 6.12
N GLY A 19 6.17 -2.85 5.01
CA GLY A 19 7.40 -2.08 5.07
C GLY A 19 7.24 -0.73 5.76
N SER A 20 6.06 -0.10 5.65
CA SER A 20 5.74 1.12 6.39
C SER A 20 5.65 0.86 7.89
N ASP A 21 5.03 -0.26 8.30
CA ASP A 21 4.95 -0.66 9.71
C ASP A 21 6.35 -0.82 10.33
N VAL A 22 7.24 -1.54 9.65
CA VAL A 22 8.64 -1.72 10.08
C VAL A 22 9.37 -0.38 10.09
N GLY A 23 9.15 0.47 9.09
CA GLY A 23 9.74 1.82 9.02
C GLY A 23 9.32 2.72 10.19
N ILE A 24 8.04 2.70 10.58
CA ILE A 24 7.51 3.46 11.74
C ILE A 24 8.18 2.98 13.02
N VAL A 25 8.21 1.68 13.25
CA VAL A 25 8.84 1.10 14.44
C VAL A 25 10.33 1.48 14.50
N ALA A 26 11.08 1.27 13.42
CA ALA A 26 12.50 1.59 13.37
C ALA A 26 12.80 3.07 13.56
N ALA A 27 11.97 3.96 13.00
CA ALA A 27 12.14 5.41 13.18
C ALA A 27 12.00 5.83 14.64
N LEU A 28 10.99 5.31 15.33
CA LEU A 28 10.73 5.66 16.72
C LEU A 28 11.69 4.97 17.69
N GLU A 29 12.13 3.74 17.40
CA GLU A 29 13.15 3.05 18.19
C GLU A 29 14.50 3.76 18.10
N THR A 30 14.92 4.13 16.90
CA THR A 30 16.18 4.86 16.70
C THR A 30 16.16 6.25 17.33
N GLY A 31 14.98 6.90 17.34
CA GLY A 31 14.76 8.20 17.99
C GLY A 31 14.61 8.14 19.51
N GLY A 32 14.53 6.94 20.10
CA GLY A 32 14.28 6.77 21.54
C GLY A 32 12.82 7.02 21.99
N HIS A 33 11.88 7.00 21.03
CA HIS A 33 10.44 7.29 21.26
C HIS A 33 9.56 6.04 21.14
N GLN A 34 10.05 4.89 21.57
CA GLN A 34 9.36 3.59 21.46
C GLN A 34 7.96 3.59 22.10
N ASN A 35 7.78 4.34 23.19
CA ASN A 35 6.49 4.46 23.89
C ASN A 35 5.43 5.22 23.07
N GLU A 36 5.82 5.89 22.01
CA GLU A 36 4.96 6.74 21.16
C GLU A 36 4.53 6.04 19.86
N ILE A 37 4.97 4.80 19.62
CA ILE A 37 4.60 4.00 18.44
C ILE A 37 3.08 3.94 18.29
N GLY A 38 2.35 3.75 19.39
CA GLY A 38 0.89 3.72 19.39
C GLY A 38 0.23 5.01 18.89
N ILE A 39 0.87 6.16 19.09
CA ILE A 39 0.35 7.46 18.60
C ILE A 39 0.37 7.47 17.07
N VAL A 40 1.47 7.10 16.44
CA VAL A 40 1.59 7.09 14.98
C VAL A 40 0.59 6.10 14.37
N PHE A 41 0.46 4.90 14.94
CA PHE A 41 -0.55 3.93 14.48
C PHE A 41 -1.98 4.40 14.70
N LEU A 42 -2.27 5.16 15.76
CA LEU A 42 -3.58 5.76 15.98
C LEU A 42 -3.93 6.75 14.83
N PHE A 43 -2.99 7.60 14.44
CA PHE A 43 -3.16 8.53 13.32
C PHE A 43 -3.34 7.78 11.99
N TRP A 44 -2.50 6.78 11.72
CA TRP A 44 -2.60 5.93 10.54
C TRP A 44 -3.95 5.21 10.45
N CYS A 45 -4.32 4.49 11.51
CA CYS A 45 -5.57 3.72 11.54
C CYS A 45 -6.80 4.64 11.52
N GLY A 46 -6.76 5.75 12.25
CA GLY A 46 -7.83 6.76 12.21
C GLY A 46 -8.04 7.34 10.81
N ALA A 47 -6.96 7.68 10.13
CA ALA A 47 -7.01 8.13 8.73
C ALA A 47 -7.56 7.03 7.82
N SER A 48 -7.16 5.77 8.01
CA SER A 48 -7.65 4.63 7.24
C SER A 48 -9.17 4.44 7.38
N VAL A 49 -9.70 4.58 8.58
CA VAL A 49 -11.16 4.53 8.83
C VAL A 49 -11.87 5.65 8.06
N VAL A 50 -11.37 6.89 8.17
CA VAL A 50 -11.93 8.03 7.45
C VAL A 50 -11.87 7.82 5.93
N GLY A 51 -10.72 7.36 5.42
CA GLY A 51 -10.55 7.06 4.00
C GLY A 51 -11.48 5.96 3.51
N GLY A 52 -11.67 4.91 4.29
CA GLY A 52 -12.61 3.83 3.98
C GLY A 52 -14.07 4.31 3.93
N LEU A 53 -14.48 5.16 4.88
CA LEU A 53 -15.83 5.75 4.88
C LEU A 53 -16.05 6.67 3.68
N ILE A 54 -15.06 7.50 3.34
CA ILE A 54 -15.13 8.38 2.15
C ILE A 54 -15.24 7.51 0.89
N TYR A 55 -14.38 6.50 0.75
CA TYR A 55 -14.40 5.61 -0.41
C TYR A 55 -15.73 4.87 -0.54
N GLY A 56 -16.28 4.33 0.57
CA GLY A 56 -17.58 3.65 0.58
C GLY A 56 -18.77 4.56 0.24
N ALA A 57 -18.65 5.87 0.47
CA ALA A 57 -19.66 6.86 0.10
C ALA A 57 -19.54 7.35 -1.36
N MET A 58 -18.45 7.02 -2.06
CA MET A 58 -18.24 7.47 -3.45
C MET A 58 -19.06 6.63 -4.42
N HIS A 59 -19.74 7.31 -5.33
CA HIS A 59 -20.53 6.67 -6.40
C HIS A 59 -19.67 6.21 -7.60
N SER A 60 -18.41 6.67 -7.68
CA SER A 60 -17.52 6.36 -8.79
C SER A 60 -16.31 5.58 -8.28
N PRO A 61 -16.08 4.33 -8.74
CA PRO A 61 -14.94 3.56 -8.31
C PRO A 61 -13.63 4.19 -8.81
N VAL A 62 -12.72 4.47 -7.89
CA VAL A 62 -11.37 4.92 -8.23
C VAL A 62 -10.52 3.70 -8.59
N SER A 63 -9.68 3.84 -9.62
CA SER A 63 -8.79 2.75 -10.02
C SER A 63 -7.89 2.31 -8.84
N PRO A 64 -7.88 1.02 -8.48
CA PRO A 64 -7.03 0.52 -7.40
C PRO A 64 -5.54 0.83 -7.60
N LEU A 65 -5.06 0.84 -8.86
CA LEU A 65 -3.67 1.19 -9.19
C LEU A 65 -3.34 2.65 -8.88
N VAL A 66 -4.29 3.57 -9.08
CA VAL A 66 -4.09 4.99 -8.76
C VAL A 66 -4.04 5.18 -7.24
N LEU A 67 -4.91 4.48 -6.51
CA LEU A 67 -4.92 4.52 -5.05
C LEU A 67 -3.61 3.96 -4.47
N LEU A 68 -3.14 2.82 -4.98
CA LEU A 68 -1.86 2.23 -4.57
C LEU A 68 -0.68 3.13 -4.92
N LEU A 69 -0.69 3.74 -6.11
CA LEU A 69 0.35 4.70 -6.51
C LEU A 69 0.41 5.87 -5.54
N GLY A 70 -0.75 6.43 -5.19
CA GLY A 70 -0.87 7.51 -4.20
C GLY A 70 -0.34 7.08 -2.83
N MET A 71 -0.76 5.92 -2.32
CA MET A 71 -0.30 5.38 -1.03
C MET A 71 1.21 5.18 -1.02
N ALA A 72 1.77 4.54 -2.04
CA ALA A 72 3.21 4.29 -2.14
C ALA A 72 4.02 5.58 -2.25
N ALA A 73 3.56 6.55 -3.06
CA ALA A 73 4.23 7.84 -3.20
C ALA A 73 4.18 8.66 -1.89
N LEU A 74 3.05 8.63 -1.18
CA LEU A 74 2.88 9.35 0.09
C LEU A 74 3.58 8.67 1.28
N THR A 75 4.02 7.43 1.14
CA THR A 75 4.88 6.75 2.12
C THR A 75 6.31 7.30 2.09
N ILE A 76 6.81 7.73 0.94
CA ILE A 76 8.21 8.22 0.81
C ILE A 76 8.51 9.41 1.73
N PRO A 77 7.66 10.46 1.83
CA PRO A 77 7.88 11.58 2.73
C PRO A 77 8.01 11.21 4.20
N MET A 78 7.42 10.10 4.65
CA MET A 78 7.54 9.64 6.04
C MET A 78 9.01 9.39 6.45
N GLY A 79 9.86 9.03 5.50
CA GLY A 79 11.30 8.85 5.73
C GLY A 79 12.06 10.12 6.13
N PHE A 80 11.47 11.28 5.95
CA PHE A 80 12.07 12.58 6.31
C PHE A 80 11.53 13.15 7.63
N ALA A 81 10.66 12.41 8.33
CA ALA A 81 10.18 12.80 9.65
C ALA A 81 11.33 12.78 10.67
N GLN A 82 11.43 13.84 11.47
CA GLN A 82 12.51 14.00 12.47
C GLN A 82 12.00 13.77 13.91
N ASP A 83 10.70 13.74 14.10
CA ASP A 83 10.04 13.55 15.38
C ASP A 83 8.72 12.78 15.24
N THR A 84 8.19 12.29 16.35
CA THR A 84 6.97 11.49 16.40
C THR A 84 5.76 12.20 15.81
N TRP A 85 5.59 13.49 16.07
CA TRP A 85 4.44 14.25 15.61
C TRP A 85 4.47 14.48 14.11
N THR A 86 5.64 14.81 13.57
CA THR A 86 5.84 14.92 12.12
C THR A 86 5.57 13.59 11.44
N LEU A 87 6.05 12.48 12.01
CA LEU A 87 5.78 11.14 11.49
C LEU A 87 4.29 10.80 11.55
N ALA A 88 3.61 11.12 12.67
CA ALA A 88 2.18 10.89 12.84
C ALA A 88 1.36 11.69 11.80
N VAL A 89 1.67 12.96 11.58
CA VAL A 89 0.99 13.79 10.58
C VAL A 89 1.25 13.28 9.15
N LEU A 90 2.49 12.94 8.82
CA LEU A 90 2.82 12.39 7.51
C LEU A 90 2.15 11.03 7.26
N SER A 91 1.94 10.23 8.31
CA SER A 91 1.26 8.93 8.22
C SER A 91 -0.24 9.02 7.91
N LEU A 92 -0.87 10.19 8.15
CA LEU A 92 -2.28 10.42 7.80
C LEU A 92 -2.54 10.22 6.30
N LEU A 93 -1.64 10.70 5.44
CA LEU A 93 -1.85 10.70 4.00
C LEU A 93 -1.87 9.28 3.39
N PRO A 94 -0.84 8.44 3.59
CA PRO A 94 -0.90 7.05 3.13
C PRO A 94 -1.93 6.24 3.92
N GLY A 95 -2.14 6.52 5.22
CA GLY A 95 -3.18 5.91 6.03
C GLY A 95 -4.58 6.11 5.44
N LEU A 96 -4.90 7.32 4.97
CA LEU A 96 -6.19 7.65 4.33
C LEU A 96 -6.45 6.77 3.09
N LEU A 97 -5.42 6.36 2.38
CA LEU A 97 -5.53 5.53 1.18
C LEU A 97 -5.49 4.02 1.47
N CYS A 98 -5.11 3.61 2.68
CA CYS A 98 -4.94 2.21 3.05
C CYS A 98 -6.23 1.38 2.83
N ALA A 99 -7.34 1.74 3.50
CA ALA A 99 -8.61 1.05 3.34
C ALA A 99 -9.15 1.15 1.90
N PRO A 100 -9.17 2.33 1.23
CA PRO A 100 -9.57 2.44 -0.16
C PRO A 100 -8.81 1.53 -1.13
N VAL A 101 -7.49 1.41 -0.99
CA VAL A 101 -6.66 0.53 -1.84
C VAL A 101 -7.12 -0.92 -1.73
N LEU A 102 -7.30 -1.41 -0.50
CA LEU A 102 -7.68 -2.80 -0.24
C LEU A 102 -9.11 -3.08 -0.71
N SER A 103 -10.06 -2.17 -0.43
CA SER A 103 -11.45 -2.30 -0.85
C SER A 103 -11.59 -2.27 -2.37
N ALA A 104 -11.00 -1.28 -3.03
CA ALA A 104 -11.04 -1.16 -4.49
C ALA A 104 -10.44 -2.38 -5.21
N ALA A 105 -9.36 -2.95 -4.64
CA ALA A 105 -8.74 -4.15 -5.18
C ALA A 105 -9.65 -5.37 -5.02
N ALA A 106 -10.25 -5.56 -3.85
CA ALA A 106 -11.18 -6.67 -3.58
C ALA A 106 -12.44 -6.57 -4.45
N GLU A 107 -13.04 -5.38 -4.56
CA GLU A 107 -14.19 -5.12 -5.45
C GLU A 107 -13.84 -5.47 -6.89
N LYS A 108 -12.67 -5.06 -7.37
CA LYS A 108 -12.25 -5.35 -8.75
C LYS A 108 -12.05 -6.83 -9.02
N VAL A 109 -11.56 -7.60 -8.05
CA VAL A 109 -11.50 -9.06 -8.13
C VAL A 109 -12.92 -9.64 -8.25
N ALA A 110 -13.84 -9.19 -7.39
CA ALA A 110 -15.22 -9.69 -7.36
C ALA A 110 -15.99 -9.37 -8.66
N GLU A 111 -15.72 -8.23 -9.29
CA GLU A 111 -16.33 -7.84 -10.58
C GLU A 111 -15.83 -8.67 -11.77
N LEU A 112 -14.58 -9.12 -11.74
CA LEU A 112 -13.93 -9.77 -12.87
C LEU A 112 -14.12 -11.29 -12.90
N VAL A 113 -14.67 -11.86 -11.84
CA VAL A 113 -14.81 -13.30 -11.66
C VAL A 113 -16.29 -13.67 -11.51
N ALA A 114 -16.71 -14.76 -12.16
CA ALA A 114 -18.05 -15.30 -12.02
C ALA A 114 -18.36 -15.63 -10.55
N GLU A 115 -19.63 -15.51 -10.16
CA GLU A 115 -20.07 -15.62 -8.76
C GLU A 115 -19.64 -16.94 -8.11
N GLU A 116 -19.69 -18.04 -8.85
CA GLU A 116 -19.32 -19.38 -8.39
C GLU A 116 -17.83 -19.50 -8.04
N ARG A 117 -16.98 -18.62 -8.59
CA ARG A 117 -15.52 -18.64 -8.41
C ARG A 117 -15.00 -17.48 -7.56
N ARG A 118 -15.87 -16.63 -7.01
CA ARG A 118 -15.46 -15.48 -6.19
C ARG A 118 -14.68 -15.90 -4.96
N GLY A 119 -15.07 -16.99 -4.29
CA GLY A 119 -14.36 -17.50 -3.12
C GLY A 119 -12.92 -17.90 -3.43
N GLU A 120 -12.70 -18.62 -4.56
CA GLU A 120 -11.37 -18.97 -5.03
C GLU A 120 -10.52 -17.71 -5.32
N ALA A 121 -11.09 -16.76 -6.06
CA ALA A 121 -10.40 -15.54 -6.43
C ALA A 121 -10.04 -14.66 -5.22
N MET A 122 -10.91 -14.59 -4.21
CA MET A 122 -10.64 -13.89 -2.96
C MET A 122 -9.57 -14.59 -2.12
N GLY A 123 -9.49 -15.92 -2.16
CA GLY A 123 -8.40 -16.69 -1.56
C GLY A 123 -7.05 -16.36 -2.20
N TRP A 124 -6.99 -16.32 -3.53
CA TRP A 124 -5.79 -15.88 -4.26
C TRP A 124 -5.41 -14.43 -4.00
N TYR A 125 -6.39 -13.53 -3.90
CA TYR A 125 -6.18 -12.13 -3.51
C TYR A 125 -5.55 -12.03 -2.11
N GLY A 126 -6.11 -12.74 -1.12
CA GLY A 126 -5.57 -12.77 0.23
C GLY A 126 -4.15 -13.35 0.29
N SER A 127 -3.89 -14.42 -0.46
CA SER A 127 -2.55 -15.04 -0.57
C SER A 127 -1.54 -14.07 -1.21
N ALA A 128 -1.93 -13.35 -2.26
CA ALA A 128 -1.07 -12.37 -2.90
C ALA A 128 -0.75 -11.19 -1.95
N LEU A 129 -1.76 -10.71 -1.21
CA LEU A 129 -1.59 -9.66 -0.20
C LEU A 129 -0.61 -10.11 0.89
N THR A 130 -0.81 -11.31 1.44
CA THR A 130 0.07 -11.90 2.47
C THR A 130 1.48 -12.11 1.95
N GLY A 131 1.64 -12.57 0.70
CA GLY A 131 2.94 -12.67 0.04
C GLY A 131 3.66 -11.33 -0.05
N GLY A 132 2.91 -10.26 -0.36
CA GLY A 132 3.43 -8.90 -0.34
C GLY A 132 3.88 -8.45 1.05
N VAL A 133 3.07 -8.71 2.07
CA VAL A 133 3.42 -8.43 3.48
C VAL A 133 4.71 -9.16 3.87
N ALA A 134 4.84 -10.44 3.49
CA ALA A 134 6.03 -11.24 3.77
C ALA A 134 7.32 -10.71 3.09
N LEU A 135 7.19 -10.02 1.97
CA LEU A 135 8.32 -9.41 1.25
C LEU A 135 8.62 -7.98 1.71
N GLY A 136 7.61 -7.24 2.17
CA GLY A 136 7.76 -5.83 2.53
C GLY A 136 8.63 -5.59 3.75
N ALA A 137 8.44 -6.36 4.81
CA ALA A 137 9.21 -6.24 6.04
C ALA A 137 10.71 -6.51 5.83
N PRO A 138 11.14 -7.63 5.19
CA PRO A 138 12.56 -7.86 4.89
C PRO A 138 13.16 -6.81 3.96
N LEU A 139 12.39 -6.35 2.95
CA LEU A 139 12.85 -5.31 2.04
C LEU A 139 13.14 -4.01 2.81
N ALA A 140 12.19 -3.56 3.64
CA ALA A 140 12.39 -2.38 4.48
C ALA A 140 13.58 -2.58 5.43
N GLY A 141 13.68 -3.74 6.09
CA GLY A 141 14.75 -4.07 7.04
C GLY A 141 16.14 -3.93 6.42
N ILE A 142 16.39 -4.50 5.24
CA ILE A 142 17.68 -4.39 4.54
C ILE A 142 18.09 -2.92 4.34
N PHE A 143 17.16 -2.07 3.94
CA PHE A 143 17.45 -0.65 3.73
C PHE A 143 17.56 0.15 5.04
N ILE A 144 16.81 -0.23 6.07
CA ILE A 144 16.93 0.35 7.41
C ILE A 144 18.31 0.06 7.99
N ASP A 145 18.79 -1.18 7.88
CA ASP A 145 20.12 -1.59 8.36
C ASP A 145 21.24 -0.87 7.61
N GLY A 146 21.05 -0.56 6.32
CA GLY A 146 22.06 0.09 5.48
C GLY A 146 22.11 1.61 5.60
N VAL A 147 20.96 2.29 5.66
CA VAL A 147 20.87 3.76 5.55
C VAL A 147 19.91 4.38 6.59
N GLY A 148 19.46 3.61 7.55
CA GLY A 148 18.56 4.07 8.61
C GLY A 148 17.07 4.02 8.23
N PRO A 149 16.19 4.47 9.15
CA PRO A 149 14.72 4.34 9.01
C PRO A 149 14.16 4.97 7.72
N ALA A 150 14.75 6.07 7.25
CA ALA A 150 14.37 6.68 5.97
C ALA A 150 14.46 5.71 4.79
N GLY A 151 15.48 4.84 4.80
CA GLY A 151 15.67 3.80 3.78
C GLY A 151 14.51 2.84 3.70
N GLY A 152 13.90 2.47 4.82
CA GLY A 152 12.72 1.62 4.88
C GLY A 152 11.55 2.22 4.10
N PHE A 153 11.14 3.45 4.43
CA PHE A 153 10.03 4.13 3.76
C PHE A 153 10.29 4.36 2.27
N VAL A 154 11.49 4.83 1.93
CA VAL A 154 11.86 5.09 0.53
C VAL A 154 11.88 3.80 -0.28
N SER A 155 12.45 2.72 0.23
CA SER A 155 12.55 1.44 -0.50
C SER A 155 11.18 0.86 -0.84
N VAL A 156 10.26 0.81 0.12
CA VAL A 156 8.91 0.26 -0.12
C VAL A 156 8.04 1.21 -0.92
N GLY A 157 8.17 2.52 -0.69
CA GLY A 157 7.46 3.53 -1.48
C GLY A 157 7.87 3.49 -2.96
N VAL A 158 9.18 3.51 -3.25
CA VAL A 158 9.71 3.41 -4.63
C VAL A 158 9.34 2.09 -5.27
N SER A 159 9.43 0.97 -4.56
CA SER A 159 9.04 -0.34 -5.07
C SER A 159 7.55 -0.39 -5.41
N GLY A 160 6.69 0.15 -4.54
CA GLY A 160 5.26 0.27 -4.77
C GLY A 160 4.94 1.13 -5.99
N VAL A 161 5.57 2.30 -6.13
CA VAL A 161 5.44 3.17 -7.30
C VAL A 161 5.89 2.46 -8.58
N ALA A 162 7.03 1.78 -8.56
CA ALA A 162 7.55 1.03 -9.71
C ALA A 162 6.56 -0.06 -10.16
N LEU A 163 6.03 -0.84 -9.22
CA LEU A 163 5.03 -1.87 -9.51
C LEU A 163 3.75 -1.27 -10.12
N CYS A 164 3.29 -0.13 -9.60
CA CYS A 164 2.12 0.57 -10.15
C CYS A 164 2.38 1.08 -11.57
N LEU A 165 3.53 1.69 -11.82
CA LEU A 165 3.89 2.20 -13.15
C LEU A 165 3.98 1.07 -14.17
N VAL A 166 4.59 -0.05 -13.82
CA VAL A 166 4.62 -1.25 -14.67
C VAL A 166 3.20 -1.75 -14.94
N GLY A 167 2.34 -1.81 -13.93
CA GLY A 167 0.93 -2.20 -14.08
C GLY A 167 0.15 -1.28 -15.02
N LEU A 168 0.33 0.04 -14.87
CA LEU A 168 -0.31 1.05 -15.74
C LEU A 168 0.20 0.97 -17.17
N LEU A 169 1.50 0.80 -17.39
CA LEU A 169 2.10 0.63 -18.71
C LEU A 169 1.55 -0.61 -19.43
N LEU A 170 1.47 -1.74 -18.72
CA LEU A 170 0.91 -2.97 -19.27
C LEU A 170 -0.58 -2.80 -19.65
N GLN A 171 -1.36 -2.07 -18.86
CA GLN A 171 -2.74 -1.76 -19.18
C GLN A 171 -2.84 -0.85 -20.42
N ALA A 172 -2.00 0.19 -20.51
CA ALA A 172 -1.98 1.12 -21.63
C ALA A 172 -1.61 0.42 -22.96
N LEU A 173 -0.58 -0.44 -22.92
CA LEU A 173 -0.16 -1.22 -24.10
C LEU A 173 -1.26 -2.17 -24.59
N ARG A 174 -2.01 -2.80 -23.67
CA ARG A 174 -3.13 -3.68 -24.01
C ARG A 174 -4.28 -2.92 -24.65
N ARG A 175 -4.65 -1.76 -24.10
CA ARG A 175 -5.71 -0.91 -24.68
C ARG A 175 -5.38 -0.50 -26.10
N ARG A 176 -4.12 -0.18 -26.40
CA ARG A 176 -3.66 0.16 -27.75
C ARG A 176 -3.75 -1.03 -28.70
N ARG A 177 -3.43 -2.26 -28.25
CA ARG A 177 -3.54 -3.48 -29.09
C ARG A 177 -4.97 -3.93 -29.35
N ALA A 178 -5.92 -3.58 -28.50
CA ALA A 178 -7.34 -3.89 -28.66
C ALA A 178 -8.07 -2.86 -29.55
N ALA A 179 -7.43 -1.73 -29.86
CA ALA A 179 -7.97 -0.66 -30.70
C ALA A 179 -7.50 -0.74 -32.18
N ILE A 180 -6.64 -1.72 -32.49
CA ILE A 180 -6.17 -2.10 -33.84
C ILE A 180 -6.85 -3.38 -34.30
#